data_567191995822330a8d53b681c8469afa
#
_entry.id   567191995822330a8d53b681c8469afa
#
_cell.length_a   1.000
_cell.length_b   1.000
_cell.length_c   1.000
_cell.angle_alpha   90.00
_cell.angle_beta   90.00
_cell.angle_gamma   90.00
#
_symmetry.space_group_name_H-M   'P 1'
#
loop_
_entity.id
_entity.type
_entity.pdbx_description
1 polymer ?
#
loop_
_entity_poly.entity_id
_entity_poly.type
_entity_poly.pdbx_seq_one_letter_code
_entity_poly.pdbx_strand_id
1 'polypeptide(L)'
;MHCRHMLTLAIATVPATWIAAQQVPAPAAEQVPAREAERIAKALAQEQAAATKAIRTWVAEYSAGKFRARDGLVTAVHDRPDYMCDARWAGLLTDDDIARLTHLDLLQRLLFFAEKHASTELADAILGVAGVGLQGTLHDRTAMEIRDSGHWALMRTKHQGAWYLILRAAAGERVPILDELRPVDTSKMPVSIGPARRVAALRLIGQRGLPVFRSTLEAALLDRDPRVRLAAVEAIVPDYRVPTIERIATRIASERHPVVSQALVQLLMKMLKRPPRTLRAAAKQRVVERAVAQLGRVSWRTDLDLLDLVEEFPYKSAIPHLIDTLDAKRRPIDKLVKAVNKRAPERLRHHAGELLQAMTGALIQSDDPDAWRAFWAKQQDHIVIPQHLSKPKPNGTQASFFNIPITGTSIAFLTDTSGSMIEPPTGKGPTTGRDRTRQARTRLRAAKEQLALATQAMPSQSHYYVMTFADKATTWTPKPLRPNRHTSRSLTGLMSKLHATGGTNLFAGLVFALEMDNRSYSQDTEIAIDELFVLSDGEPTVGDIQDPTVLLRMVREANKYAKVRINCVFTGSGKGAELLRLLAEQNGGVFVQR
;
A
#
# COMPACT_ATOMS: atom_id res chain seq x y z
N MET A 1 -19.18 -28.94 -8.98
CA MET A 1 -19.39 -29.38 -10.38
C MET A 1 -19.63 -28.23 -11.36
N HIS A 2 -20.24 -27.13 -11.01
CA HIS A 2 -20.52 -26.01 -11.94
C HIS A 2 -19.31 -25.16 -12.34
N CYS A 3 -18.23 -25.17 -11.58
CA CYS A 3 -17.01 -24.38 -11.90
C CYS A 3 -16.14 -25.00 -13.03
N ARG A 4 -16.21 -26.33 -13.21
CA ARG A 4 -15.45 -27.00 -14.28
C ARG A 4 -15.95 -26.68 -15.69
N HIS A 5 -17.24 -26.45 -15.86
CA HIS A 5 -17.83 -26.17 -17.19
C HIS A 5 -17.61 -24.72 -17.66
N MET A 6 -17.47 -23.76 -16.75
CA MET A 6 -17.18 -22.37 -17.14
C MET A 6 -15.72 -22.14 -17.58
N LEU A 7 -14.77 -22.88 -17.02
CA LEU A 7 -13.37 -22.77 -17.44
C LEU A 7 -13.13 -23.35 -18.86
N THR A 8 -13.84 -24.43 -19.20
CA THR A 8 -13.77 -25.03 -20.55
C THR A 8 -14.32 -24.09 -21.63
N LEU A 9 -15.35 -23.28 -21.30
CA LEU A 9 -15.89 -22.29 -22.24
C LEU A 9 -14.97 -21.08 -22.44
N ALA A 10 -14.21 -20.64 -21.39
CA ALA A 10 -13.27 -19.52 -21.52
C ALA A 10 -12.05 -19.86 -22.38
N ILE A 11 -11.66 -21.13 -22.44
CA ILE A 11 -10.57 -21.62 -23.30
C ILE A 11 -11.06 -21.80 -24.76
N ALA A 12 -12.34 -22.10 -24.96
CA ALA A 12 -12.92 -22.30 -26.30
C ALA A 12 -13.13 -21.00 -27.10
N THR A 13 -12.98 -19.82 -26.49
CA THR A 13 -13.13 -18.53 -27.17
C THR A 13 -11.80 -17.86 -27.57
N VAL A 14 -10.66 -18.55 -27.42
CA VAL A 14 -9.43 -18.15 -28.11
C VAL A 14 -9.65 -18.43 -29.60
N PRO A 15 -9.51 -17.41 -30.50
CA PRO A 15 -9.81 -17.62 -31.91
C PRO A 15 -9.02 -18.79 -32.48
N ALA A 16 -9.69 -19.67 -33.19
CA ALA A 16 -9.11 -20.87 -33.82
C ALA A 16 -7.90 -20.56 -34.73
N THR A 17 -7.75 -19.32 -35.16
CA THR A 17 -6.61 -18.81 -35.91
C THR A 17 -5.28 -18.85 -35.14
N TRP A 18 -5.32 -18.90 -33.79
CA TRP A 18 -4.11 -19.00 -32.97
C TRP A 18 -3.62 -20.44 -32.79
N ILE A 19 -4.52 -21.43 -32.92
CA ILE A 19 -4.18 -22.84 -32.79
C ILE A 19 -3.66 -23.37 -34.14
N ALA A 20 -4.12 -22.81 -35.26
CA ALA A 20 -3.71 -23.26 -36.60
C ALA A 20 -2.29 -22.82 -37.01
N ALA A 21 -1.69 -21.84 -36.33
CA ALA A 21 -0.36 -21.33 -36.69
C ALA A 21 0.81 -22.19 -36.16
N GLN A 22 0.55 -23.28 -35.44
CA GLN A 22 1.61 -24.16 -34.87
C GLN A 22 1.57 -25.62 -35.37
N GLN A 23 0.81 -25.92 -36.38
CA GLN A 23 1.03 -27.20 -37.11
C GLN A 23 2.11 -27.00 -38.18
N VAL A 24 3.35 -26.75 -37.73
CA VAL A 24 4.51 -27.08 -38.51
C VAL A 24 4.53 -28.62 -38.54
N PRO A 25 4.47 -29.29 -39.72
CA PRO A 25 4.61 -30.74 -39.75
C PRO A 25 5.95 -31.06 -39.10
N ALA A 26 5.93 -31.82 -38.01
CA ALA A 26 7.14 -32.33 -37.41
C ALA A 26 7.93 -33.02 -38.51
N PRO A 27 9.25 -32.73 -38.71
CA PRO A 27 10.07 -33.52 -39.60
C PRO A 27 9.94 -34.98 -39.14
N ALA A 28 9.78 -35.88 -40.11
CA ALA A 28 9.66 -37.31 -39.85
C ALA A 28 10.73 -37.71 -38.84
N ALA A 29 10.33 -37.98 -37.59
CA ALA A 29 11.26 -38.37 -36.55
C ALA A 29 11.85 -39.73 -37.01
N GLU A 30 13.11 -39.73 -37.36
CA GLU A 30 13.89 -40.95 -37.45
C GLU A 30 13.72 -41.64 -36.10
N GLN A 31 13.10 -42.82 -36.09
CA GLN A 31 12.88 -43.59 -34.87
C GLN A 31 14.25 -44.07 -34.37
N VAL A 32 14.79 -43.33 -33.42
CA VAL A 32 16.00 -43.74 -32.70
C VAL A 32 15.70 -45.07 -32.02
N PRO A 33 16.53 -46.11 -32.23
CA PRO A 33 16.33 -47.41 -31.62
C PRO A 33 16.19 -47.28 -30.09
N ALA A 34 15.24 -47.97 -29.49
CA ALA A 34 14.90 -47.81 -28.05
C ALA A 34 16.12 -47.90 -27.12
N ARG A 35 17.09 -48.74 -27.41
CA ARG A 35 18.38 -48.87 -26.67
C ARG A 35 19.24 -47.60 -26.78
N GLU A 36 19.21 -46.94 -27.90
CA GLU A 36 19.97 -45.72 -28.13
C GLU A 36 19.30 -44.51 -27.49
N ALA A 37 17.98 -44.45 -27.51
CA ALA A 37 17.18 -43.47 -26.77
C ALA A 37 17.41 -43.60 -25.25
N GLU A 38 17.45 -44.82 -24.73
CA GLU A 38 17.74 -45.06 -23.30
C GLU A 38 19.17 -44.66 -22.92
N ARG A 39 20.14 -44.90 -23.79
CA ARG A 39 21.55 -44.47 -23.60
C ARG A 39 21.70 -42.98 -23.61
N ILE A 40 21.03 -42.30 -24.53
CA ILE A 40 21.00 -40.81 -24.59
C ILE A 40 20.33 -40.25 -23.35
N ALA A 41 19.19 -40.78 -22.95
CA ALA A 41 18.48 -40.35 -21.75
C ALA A 41 19.33 -40.50 -20.47
N LYS A 42 20.05 -41.64 -20.36
CA LYS A 42 20.96 -41.89 -19.22
C LYS A 42 22.16 -40.93 -19.20
N ALA A 43 22.77 -40.68 -20.36
CA ALA A 43 23.88 -39.74 -20.51
C ALA A 43 23.43 -38.31 -20.17
N LEU A 44 22.27 -37.90 -20.67
CA LEU A 44 21.66 -36.59 -20.37
C LEU A 44 21.37 -36.44 -18.87
N ALA A 45 20.80 -37.45 -18.24
CA ALA A 45 20.53 -37.46 -16.81
C ALA A 45 21.81 -37.35 -15.95
N GLN A 46 22.91 -38.01 -16.37
CA GLN A 46 24.20 -37.90 -15.69
C GLN A 46 24.82 -36.50 -15.86
N GLU A 47 24.78 -35.95 -17.06
CA GLU A 47 25.27 -34.59 -17.32
C GLU A 47 24.50 -33.54 -16.55
N GLN A 48 23.20 -33.69 -16.51
CA GLN A 48 22.32 -32.83 -15.75
C GLN A 48 22.55 -32.90 -14.23
N ALA A 49 22.80 -34.09 -13.69
CA ALA A 49 23.14 -34.27 -12.26
C ALA A 49 24.49 -33.61 -11.92
N ALA A 50 25.48 -33.72 -12.81
CA ALA A 50 26.77 -33.07 -12.65
C ALA A 50 26.67 -31.54 -12.70
N ALA A 51 25.89 -30.97 -13.62
CA ALA A 51 25.62 -29.54 -13.72
C ALA A 51 24.91 -29.00 -12.44
N THR A 52 23.90 -29.70 -11.97
CA THR A 52 23.19 -29.35 -10.74
C THR A 52 24.12 -29.32 -9.53
N LYS A 53 25.02 -30.31 -9.41
CA LYS A 53 26.02 -30.36 -8.35
C LYS A 53 26.99 -29.19 -8.43
N ALA A 54 27.48 -28.88 -9.62
CA ALA A 54 28.39 -27.73 -9.84
C ALA A 54 27.73 -26.41 -9.46
N ILE A 55 26.49 -26.17 -9.88
CA ILE A 55 25.73 -24.98 -9.57
C ILE A 55 25.53 -24.85 -8.06
N ARG A 56 25.12 -25.89 -7.36
CA ARG A 56 24.99 -25.90 -5.89
C ARG A 56 26.30 -25.55 -5.20
N THR A 57 27.41 -26.08 -5.71
CA THR A 57 28.74 -25.77 -5.18
C THR A 57 29.07 -24.29 -5.38
N TRP A 58 28.83 -23.73 -6.57
CA TRP A 58 29.09 -22.32 -6.84
C TRP A 58 28.19 -21.38 -6.02
N VAL A 59 26.94 -21.73 -5.82
CA VAL A 59 26.03 -20.98 -4.94
C VAL A 59 26.54 -20.99 -3.50
N ALA A 60 26.96 -22.15 -2.99
CA ALA A 60 27.50 -22.28 -1.62
C ALA A 60 28.82 -21.53 -1.47
N GLU A 61 29.71 -21.59 -2.45
CA GLU A 61 31.01 -20.88 -2.46
C GLU A 61 30.84 -19.37 -2.57
N TYR A 62 29.91 -18.91 -3.39
CA TYR A 62 29.56 -17.49 -3.47
C TYR A 62 28.97 -16.99 -2.14
N SER A 63 28.10 -17.80 -1.52
CA SER A 63 27.57 -17.56 -0.19
C SER A 63 28.62 -17.44 0.91
N ALA A 64 29.72 -18.17 0.73
CA ALA A 64 30.89 -18.10 1.62
C ALA A 64 31.86 -16.96 1.29
N GLY A 65 31.49 -16.02 0.39
CA GLY A 65 32.31 -14.86 0.01
C GLY A 65 33.39 -15.14 -1.04
N LYS A 66 33.37 -16.29 -1.70
CA LYS A 66 34.32 -16.61 -2.77
C LYS A 66 33.82 -16.04 -4.12
N PHE A 67 34.15 -14.80 -4.41
CA PHE A 67 33.65 -14.07 -5.58
C PHE A 67 33.94 -14.74 -6.95
N ARG A 68 34.97 -15.57 -7.06
CA ARG A 68 35.28 -16.32 -8.30
C ARG A 68 34.19 -17.35 -8.67
N ALA A 69 33.44 -17.85 -7.71
CA ALA A 69 32.31 -18.75 -7.97
C ALA A 69 31.18 -18.06 -8.76
N ARG A 70 31.09 -16.72 -8.68
CA ARG A 70 30.16 -15.90 -9.47
C ARG A 70 30.39 -16.04 -10.99
N ASP A 71 31.66 -16.01 -11.39
CA ASP A 71 32.02 -16.07 -12.82
C ASP A 71 31.67 -17.45 -13.37
N GLY A 72 31.88 -18.51 -12.59
CA GLY A 72 31.46 -19.86 -12.95
C GLY A 72 29.96 -20.01 -13.15
N LEU A 73 29.17 -19.43 -12.26
CA LEU A 73 27.70 -19.38 -12.38
C LEU A 73 27.25 -18.60 -13.62
N VAL A 74 27.82 -17.41 -13.85
CA VAL A 74 27.48 -16.58 -15.01
C VAL A 74 27.83 -17.29 -16.32
N THR A 75 29.01 -17.94 -16.37
CA THR A 75 29.45 -18.69 -17.54
C THR A 75 28.56 -19.91 -17.80
N ALA A 76 28.26 -20.70 -16.78
CA ALA A 76 27.37 -21.87 -16.91
C ALA A 76 25.98 -21.47 -17.40
N VAL A 77 25.46 -20.36 -16.94
CA VAL A 77 24.19 -19.78 -17.34
C VAL A 77 24.22 -19.28 -18.79
N HIS A 78 25.33 -18.68 -19.21
CA HIS A 78 25.50 -18.11 -20.55
C HIS A 78 25.71 -19.20 -21.61
N ASP A 79 26.50 -20.22 -21.25
CA ASP A 79 26.92 -21.26 -22.21
C ASP A 79 25.87 -22.39 -22.37
N ARG A 80 25.01 -22.57 -21.35
CA ARG A 80 23.98 -23.62 -21.29
C ARG A 80 22.64 -23.09 -20.79
N PRO A 81 21.97 -22.19 -21.53
CA PRO A 81 20.68 -21.61 -21.12
C PRO A 81 19.59 -22.70 -20.94
N ASP A 82 19.69 -23.84 -21.58
CA ASP A 82 18.76 -24.96 -21.47
C ASP A 82 18.70 -25.53 -20.06
N TYR A 83 19.81 -25.51 -19.31
CA TYR A 83 19.83 -25.95 -17.92
C TYR A 83 19.17 -24.96 -16.96
N MET A 84 19.07 -23.70 -17.35
CA MET A 84 18.37 -22.68 -16.59
C MET A 84 16.86 -22.79 -16.67
N CYS A 85 16.34 -23.41 -17.70
CA CYS A 85 14.91 -23.59 -17.93
C CYS A 85 14.36 -24.83 -17.24
N ASP A 86 15.22 -25.59 -16.57
CA ASP A 86 14.89 -26.87 -15.96
C ASP A 86 14.33 -26.72 -14.53
N ALA A 87 13.43 -27.60 -14.15
CA ALA A 87 12.86 -27.75 -12.81
C ALA A 87 13.91 -27.79 -11.68
N ARG A 88 15.16 -28.10 -11.99
CA ARG A 88 16.30 -28.14 -11.08
C ARG A 88 16.73 -26.76 -10.61
N TRP A 89 16.63 -25.73 -11.45
CA TRP A 89 16.85 -24.35 -11.04
C TRP A 89 15.73 -23.85 -10.14
N ALA A 90 14.50 -24.26 -10.42
CA ALA A 90 13.38 -24.02 -9.52
C ALA A 90 13.62 -24.64 -8.14
N GLY A 91 14.30 -25.79 -8.07
CA GLY A 91 14.71 -26.42 -6.81
C GLY A 91 15.87 -25.73 -6.08
N LEU A 92 16.63 -24.84 -6.75
CA LEU A 92 17.67 -24.00 -6.13
C LEU A 92 17.12 -22.70 -5.58
N LEU A 93 15.99 -22.21 -6.11
CA LEU A 93 15.24 -21.07 -5.58
C LEU A 93 14.16 -21.59 -4.62
N THR A 94 14.56 -22.31 -3.57
CA THR A 94 13.61 -22.76 -2.54
C THR A 94 13.06 -21.56 -1.78
N ASP A 95 11.87 -21.72 -1.21
CA ASP A 95 11.27 -20.66 -0.37
C ASP A 95 12.21 -20.26 0.79
N ASP A 96 13.05 -21.19 1.29
CA ASP A 96 14.05 -20.93 2.32
C ASP A 96 15.24 -20.10 1.79
N ASP A 97 15.72 -20.37 0.58
CA ASP A 97 16.81 -19.62 -0.04
C ASP A 97 16.37 -18.19 -0.39
N ILE A 98 15.13 -18.05 -0.88
CA ILE A 98 14.50 -16.75 -1.15
C ILE A 98 14.28 -15.99 0.17
N ALA A 99 13.84 -16.67 1.23
CA ALA A 99 13.60 -16.04 2.52
C ALA A 99 14.88 -15.54 3.20
N ARG A 100 16.02 -16.20 2.94
CA ARG A 100 17.32 -15.80 3.51
C ARG A 100 17.97 -14.63 2.79
N LEU A 101 17.58 -14.33 1.54
CA LEU A 101 17.96 -13.14 0.75
C LEU A 101 19.44 -12.75 0.79
N THR A 102 20.33 -13.71 0.99
CA THR A 102 21.77 -13.47 1.16
C THR A 102 22.47 -13.07 -0.14
N HIS A 103 21.80 -13.23 -1.30
CA HIS A 103 22.44 -13.08 -2.63
C HIS A 103 21.56 -12.34 -3.64
N LEU A 104 21.13 -11.13 -3.29
CA LEU A 104 20.29 -10.28 -4.15
C LEU A 104 20.85 -10.12 -5.57
N ASP A 105 22.16 -9.91 -5.70
CA ASP A 105 22.83 -9.71 -6.99
C ASP A 105 22.76 -10.98 -7.88
N LEU A 106 22.95 -12.14 -7.28
CA LEU A 106 22.80 -13.43 -7.99
C LEU A 106 21.34 -13.65 -8.41
N LEU A 107 20.40 -13.40 -7.50
CA LEU A 107 18.98 -13.53 -7.78
C LEU A 107 18.54 -12.60 -8.92
N GLN A 108 18.96 -11.35 -8.92
CA GLN A 108 18.63 -10.39 -9.99
C GLN A 108 19.16 -10.84 -11.34
N ARG A 109 20.37 -11.43 -11.40
CA ARG A 109 20.93 -11.98 -12.62
C ARG A 109 20.18 -13.21 -13.11
N LEU A 110 19.81 -14.12 -12.20
CA LEU A 110 18.98 -15.28 -12.52
C LEU A 110 17.62 -14.85 -13.07
N LEU A 111 17.01 -13.83 -12.50
CA LEU A 111 15.73 -13.27 -12.96
C LEU A 111 15.85 -12.59 -14.33
N PHE A 112 16.96 -11.92 -14.60
CA PHE A 112 17.24 -11.37 -15.94
C PHE A 112 17.33 -12.44 -17.02
N PHE A 113 17.93 -13.59 -16.68
CA PHE A 113 17.95 -14.75 -17.59
C PHE A 113 16.58 -15.38 -17.75
N ALA A 114 15.85 -15.53 -16.67
CA ALA A 114 14.50 -16.08 -16.67
C ALA A 114 13.54 -15.29 -17.56
N GLU A 115 13.74 -13.99 -17.69
CA GLU A 115 12.97 -13.13 -18.61
C GLU A 115 13.00 -13.65 -20.05
N LYS A 116 14.16 -14.16 -20.49
CA LYS A 116 14.37 -14.64 -21.87
C LYS A 116 14.01 -16.12 -22.06
N HIS A 117 14.22 -16.92 -21.02
CA HIS A 117 14.20 -18.38 -21.09
C HIS A 117 13.23 -19.02 -20.09
N ALA A 118 12.20 -18.29 -19.63
CA ALA A 118 11.28 -18.82 -18.65
C ALA A 118 10.53 -20.05 -19.15
N SER A 119 10.75 -21.19 -18.50
CA SER A 119 9.90 -22.38 -18.60
C SER A 119 8.71 -22.28 -17.61
N THR A 120 7.78 -23.22 -17.67
CA THR A 120 6.67 -23.30 -16.72
C THR A 120 7.18 -23.50 -15.28
N GLU A 121 8.22 -24.32 -15.10
CA GLU A 121 8.86 -24.67 -13.84
C GLU A 121 9.55 -23.45 -13.22
N LEU A 122 10.34 -22.75 -14.04
CA LEU A 122 11.04 -21.56 -13.60
C LEU A 122 10.04 -20.44 -13.24
N ALA A 123 8.90 -20.37 -13.96
CA ALA A 123 7.84 -19.41 -13.65
C ALA A 123 7.22 -19.64 -12.26
N ASP A 124 7.07 -20.89 -11.80
CA ASP A 124 6.58 -21.18 -10.44
C ASP A 124 7.56 -20.69 -9.36
N ALA A 125 8.87 -20.92 -9.55
CA ALA A 125 9.90 -20.42 -8.66
C ALA A 125 9.93 -18.89 -8.64
N ILE A 126 9.89 -18.24 -9.81
CA ILE A 126 9.88 -16.77 -9.91
C ILE A 126 8.59 -16.19 -9.30
N LEU A 127 7.47 -16.89 -9.39
CA LEU A 127 6.24 -16.47 -8.74
C LEU A 127 6.39 -16.48 -7.20
N GLY A 128 7.15 -17.42 -6.64
CA GLY A 128 7.58 -17.39 -5.24
C GLY A 128 8.38 -16.13 -4.91
N VAL A 129 9.36 -15.78 -5.75
CA VAL A 129 10.16 -14.54 -5.62
C VAL A 129 9.27 -13.29 -5.67
N ALA A 130 8.33 -13.22 -6.61
CA ALA A 130 7.37 -12.12 -6.71
C ALA A 130 6.40 -12.03 -5.50
N GLY A 131 6.31 -13.08 -4.70
CA GLY A 131 5.54 -13.13 -3.44
C GLY A 131 6.33 -12.76 -2.19
N VAL A 132 7.63 -12.51 -2.30
CA VAL A 132 8.50 -12.17 -1.14
C VAL A 132 8.03 -10.87 -0.48
N GLY A 133 8.10 -10.82 0.85
CA GLY A 133 7.70 -9.68 1.66
C GLY A 133 6.19 -9.53 1.85
N LEU A 134 5.36 -10.33 1.18
CA LEU A 134 3.89 -10.27 1.35
C LEU A 134 3.40 -10.97 2.61
N GLN A 135 4.28 -11.72 3.28
CA GLN A 135 4.03 -12.37 4.59
C GLN A 135 4.80 -11.71 5.73
N GLY A 136 5.76 -10.85 5.42
CA GLY A 136 6.62 -10.14 6.35
C GLY A 136 6.40 -8.64 6.35
N THR A 137 7.41 -7.91 6.80
CA THR A 137 7.39 -6.44 6.82
C THR A 137 7.31 -5.87 5.42
N LEU A 138 6.26 -5.10 5.13
CA LEU A 138 5.96 -4.61 3.79
C LEU A 138 7.03 -3.63 3.26
N HIS A 139 7.76 -2.99 4.15
CA HIS A 139 8.70 -1.91 3.86
C HIS A 139 10.16 -2.30 3.98
N ASP A 140 10.46 -3.60 4.07
CA ASP A 140 11.80 -4.09 3.87
C ASP A 140 12.24 -3.80 2.42
N ARG A 141 13.25 -2.93 2.27
CA ARG A 141 13.78 -2.50 0.98
C ARG A 141 14.26 -3.68 0.15
N THR A 142 14.99 -4.60 0.77
CA THR A 142 15.53 -5.78 0.10
C THR A 142 14.42 -6.68 -0.41
N ALA A 143 13.41 -6.95 0.42
CA ALA A 143 12.24 -7.73 0.04
C ALA A 143 11.44 -7.05 -1.10
N MET A 144 11.33 -5.72 -1.08
CA MET A 144 10.70 -4.95 -2.17
C MET A 144 11.45 -5.10 -3.49
N GLU A 145 12.77 -4.90 -3.48
CA GLU A 145 13.61 -4.98 -4.68
C GLU A 145 13.56 -6.38 -5.30
N ILE A 146 13.57 -7.42 -4.48
CA ILE A 146 13.45 -8.82 -4.91
C ILE A 146 12.08 -9.11 -5.51
N ARG A 147 11.03 -8.73 -4.80
CA ARG A 147 9.65 -8.87 -5.28
C ARG A 147 9.45 -8.17 -6.61
N ASP A 148 9.91 -6.93 -6.73
CA ASP A 148 9.81 -6.14 -7.93
C ASP A 148 10.59 -6.79 -9.09
N SER A 149 11.78 -7.33 -8.83
CA SER A 149 12.58 -8.05 -9.82
C SER A 149 11.88 -9.32 -10.33
N GLY A 150 11.32 -10.14 -9.42
CA GLY A 150 10.54 -11.33 -9.80
C GLY A 150 9.29 -10.97 -10.59
N HIS A 151 8.61 -9.92 -10.18
CA HIS A 151 7.43 -9.41 -10.88
C HIS A 151 7.78 -8.94 -12.31
N TRP A 152 8.86 -8.16 -12.47
CA TRP A 152 9.37 -7.72 -13.77
C TRP A 152 9.72 -8.88 -14.69
N ALA A 153 10.41 -9.90 -14.20
CA ALA A 153 10.78 -11.06 -14.98
C ALA A 153 9.54 -11.79 -15.57
N LEU A 154 8.50 -11.99 -14.74
CA LEU A 154 7.25 -12.63 -15.18
C LEU A 154 6.41 -11.75 -16.10
N MET A 155 6.41 -10.43 -15.90
CA MET A 155 5.69 -9.51 -16.77
C MET A 155 6.24 -9.49 -18.20
N ARG A 156 7.52 -9.71 -18.37
CA ARG A 156 8.21 -9.67 -19.67
C ARG A 156 8.26 -11.02 -20.36
N THR A 157 8.00 -12.11 -19.65
CA THR A 157 8.00 -13.44 -20.26
C THR A 157 6.96 -13.56 -21.39
N LYS A 158 7.38 -14.14 -22.52
CA LYS A 158 6.52 -14.49 -23.65
C LYS A 158 6.07 -15.94 -23.60
N HIS A 159 6.56 -16.72 -22.65
CA HIS A 159 6.27 -18.14 -22.54
C HIS A 159 4.81 -18.39 -22.13
N GLN A 160 4.06 -19.08 -22.96
CA GLN A 160 2.62 -19.32 -22.74
C GLN A 160 2.34 -20.17 -21.50
N GLY A 161 3.16 -21.20 -21.26
CA GLY A 161 3.08 -22.06 -20.08
C GLY A 161 3.25 -21.29 -18.78
N ALA A 162 4.12 -20.27 -18.75
CA ALA A 162 4.29 -19.40 -17.60
C ALA A 162 2.99 -18.61 -17.30
N TRP A 163 2.33 -18.06 -18.32
CA TRP A 163 1.05 -17.35 -18.14
C TRP A 163 -0.09 -18.28 -17.74
N TYR A 164 -0.11 -19.50 -18.26
CA TYR A 164 -1.06 -20.51 -17.82
C TYR A 164 -0.89 -20.83 -16.33
N LEU A 165 0.36 -21.03 -15.88
CA LEU A 165 0.68 -21.26 -14.47
C LEU A 165 0.25 -20.06 -13.59
N ILE A 166 0.56 -18.83 -14.01
CA ILE A 166 0.17 -17.60 -13.28
C ILE A 166 -1.35 -17.53 -13.13
N LEU A 167 -2.10 -17.84 -14.19
CA LEU A 167 -3.57 -17.84 -14.14
C LEU A 167 -4.11 -18.89 -13.17
N ARG A 168 -3.56 -20.10 -13.19
CA ARG A 168 -3.95 -21.18 -12.27
C ARG A 168 -3.59 -20.83 -10.82
N ALA A 169 -2.41 -20.26 -10.60
CA ALA A 169 -1.98 -19.77 -9.28
C ALA A 169 -2.92 -18.68 -8.75
N ALA A 170 -3.33 -17.74 -9.59
CA ALA A 170 -4.30 -16.71 -9.21
C ALA A 170 -5.66 -17.31 -8.81
N ALA A 171 -6.10 -18.37 -9.49
CA ALA A 171 -7.30 -19.13 -9.14
C ALA A 171 -7.15 -20.00 -7.87
N GLY A 172 -5.93 -20.12 -7.33
CA GLY A 172 -5.64 -20.95 -6.17
C GLY A 172 -5.39 -22.41 -6.51
N GLU A 173 -5.15 -22.71 -7.76
CA GLU A 173 -4.93 -24.06 -8.26
C GLU A 173 -3.44 -24.28 -8.51
N ARG A 174 -2.90 -25.37 -7.99
CA ARG A 174 -1.55 -25.79 -8.29
C ARG A 174 -1.54 -26.54 -9.64
N VAL A 175 -0.65 -26.13 -10.53
CA VAL A 175 -0.36 -26.91 -11.72
C VAL A 175 0.66 -27.98 -11.32
N PRO A 176 0.37 -29.28 -11.49
CA PRO A 176 1.40 -30.28 -11.38
C PRO A 176 2.45 -29.99 -12.45
N ILE A 177 3.66 -29.74 -12.02
CA ILE A 177 4.80 -29.65 -12.92
C ILE A 177 5.11 -31.08 -13.29
N LEU A 178 4.74 -31.48 -14.49
CA LEU A 178 5.08 -32.78 -15.03
C LEU A 178 6.58 -32.73 -15.37
N ASP A 179 7.39 -33.19 -14.42
CA ASP A 179 8.76 -33.58 -14.72
C ASP A 179 8.68 -34.92 -15.46
N GLU A 180 8.76 -34.88 -16.78
CA GLU A 180 8.77 -36.10 -17.62
C GLU A 180 9.90 -37.06 -17.23
N LEU A 181 10.90 -36.59 -16.52
CA LEU A 181 12.09 -37.34 -16.09
C LEU A 181 12.00 -37.86 -14.64
N ARG A 182 11.02 -37.44 -13.85
CA ARG A 182 10.78 -37.96 -12.50
C ARG A 182 9.28 -38.04 -12.24
N PRO A 183 8.77 -39.20 -11.84
CA PRO A 183 7.41 -39.29 -11.31
C PRO A 183 7.37 -38.46 -10.02
N VAL A 184 6.77 -37.29 -10.10
CA VAL A 184 6.54 -36.44 -8.94
C VAL A 184 5.48 -37.14 -8.09
N ASP A 185 5.82 -37.50 -6.86
CA ASP A 185 4.86 -38.00 -5.91
C ASP A 185 3.86 -36.89 -5.55
N THR A 186 2.80 -36.78 -6.34
CA THR A 186 1.74 -35.78 -6.19
C THR A 186 1.00 -35.91 -4.87
N SER A 187 1.14 -37.06 -4.14
CA SER A 187 0.51 -37.27 -2.84
C SER A 187 1.15 -36.42 -1.74
N LYS A 188 2.40 -36.00 -1.91
CA LYS A 188 3.15 -35.15 -0.97
C LYS A 188 3.09 -33.66 -1.32
N MET A 189 2.49 -33.29 -2.44
CA MET A 189 2.35 -31.88 -2.80
C MET A 189 1.19 -31.22 -2.04
N PRO A 190 1.39 -30.04 -1.44
CA PRO A 190 0.28 -29.30 -0.85
C PRO A 190 -0.75 -28.99 -1.93
N VAL A 191 -2.01 -29.32 -1.67
CA VAL A 191 -3.14 -29.20 -2.63
C VAL A 191 -3.43 -27.74 -3.01
N SER A 192 -2.95 -26.77 -2.23
CA SER A 192 -3.23 -25.35 -2.44
C SER A 192 -1.96 -24.51 -2.53
N ILE A 193 -2.01 -23.51 -3.39
CA ILE A 193 -0.97 -22.48 -3.48
C ILE A 193 -1.11 -21.51 -2.32
N GLY A 194 -0.01 -21.19 -1.66
CA GLY A 194 0.03 -20.23 -0.55
C GLY A 194 -0.43 -18.82 -0.96
N PRO A 195 -0.96 -18.02 -0.01
CA PRO A 195 -1.53 -16.70 -0.30
C PRO A 195 -0.53 -15.75 -0.99
N ALA A 196 0.74 -15.79 -0.64
CA ALA A 196 1.76 -14.90 -1.23
C ALA A 196 1.91 -15.09 -2.75
N ARG A 197 1.99 -16.34 -3.21
CA ARG A 197 2.06 -16.65 -4.65
C ARG A 197 0.75 -16.26 -5.37
N ARG A 198 -0.38 -16.46 -4.72
CA ARG A 198 -1.69 -16.03 -5.27
C ARG A 198 -1.78 -14.52 -5.40
N VAL A 199 -1.32 -13.78 -4.40
CA VAL A 199 -1.25 -12.31 -4.44
C VAL A 199 -0.33 -11.84 -5.58
N ALA A 200 0.85 -12.45 -5.72
CA ALA A 200 1.77 -12.13 -6.82
C ALA A 200 1.13 -12.41 -8.19
N ALA A 201 0.47 -13.55 -8.35
CA ALA A 201 -0.22 -13.91 -9.58
C ALA A 201 -1.37 -12.93 -9.91
N LEU A 202 -2.19 -12.56 -8.92
CA LEU A 202 -3.27 -11.58 -9.10
C LEU A 202 -2.73 -10.21 -9.52
N ARG A 203 -1.62 -9.75 -8.94
CA ARG A 203 -0.97 -8.50 -9.33
C ARG A 203 -0.49 -8.54 -10.79
N LEU A 204 0.13 -9.66 -11.21
CA LEU A 204 0.59 -9.87 -12.58
C LEU A 204 -0.56 -9.80 -13.59
N ILE A 205 -1.65 -10.53 -13.35
CA ILE A 205 -2.81 -10.51 -14.25
C ILE A 205 -3.53 -9.16 -14.26
N GLY A 206 -3.53 -8.46 -13.12
CA GLY A 206 -4.07 -7.09 -13.02
C GLY A 206 -3.26 -6.09 -13.84
N GLN A 207 -1.94 -6.15 -13.80
CA GLN A 207 -1.08 -5.28 -14.61
C GLN A 207 -1.22 -5.54 -16.12
N ARG A 208 -1.46 -6.78 -16.52
CA ARG A 208 -1.78 -7.10 -17.93
C ARG A 208 -3.11 -6.50 -18.37
N GLY A 209 -4.06 -6.33 -17.46
CA GLY A 209 -5.34 -5.68 -17.71
C GLY A 209 -6.21 -6.36 -18.77
N LEU A 210 -5.97 -7.64 -19.09
CA LEU A 210 -6.70 -8.35 -20.13
C LEU A 210 -8.10 -8.78 -19.65
N PRO A 211 -9.14 -8.55 -20.47
CA PRO A 211 -10.52 -8.91 -20.10
C PRO A 211 -10.73 -10.39 -19.76
N VAL A 212 -9.91 -11.29 -20.32
CA VAL A 212 -9.98 -12.74 -20.06
C VAL A 212 -9.73 -13.07 -18.58
N PHE A 213 -8.97 -12.25 -17.86
CA PHE A 213 -8.65 -12.48 -16.44
C PHE A 213 -9.74 -12.02 -15.47
N ARG A 214 -10.77 -11.36 -15.96
CA ARG A 214 -11.83 -10.79 -15.11
C ARG A 214 -12.51 -11.82 -14.21
N SER A 215 -12.92 -12.95 -14.76
CA SER A 215 -13.58 -14.00 -13.98
C SER A 215 -12.73 -14.51 -12.83
N THR A 216 -11.42 -14.64 -13.04
CA THR A 216 -10.46 -15.03 -11.99
C THR A 216 -10.35 -13.95 -10.91
N LEU A 217 -10.27 -12.67 -11.30
CA LEU A 217 -10.22 -11.55 -10.35
C LEU A 217 -11.52 -11.45 -9.54
N GLU A 218 -12.67 -11.58 -10.18
CA GLU A 218 -13.97 -11.55 -9.52
C GLU A 218 -14.17 -12.72 -8.56
N ALA A 219 -13.73 -13.93 -8.91
CA ALA A 219 -13.73 -15.08 -8.01
C ALA A 219 -12.83 -14.87 -6.79
N ALA A 220 -11.66 -14.27 -7.00
CA ALA A 220 -10.70 -13.97 -5.92
C ALA A 220 -11.21 -12.90 -4.92
N LEU A 221 -12.21 -12.08 -5.29
CA LEU A 221 -12.88 -11.18 -4.33
C LEU A 221 -13.62 -11.93 -3.21
N LEU A 222 -13.94 -13.20 -3.41
CA LEU A 222 -14.64 -14.05 -2.44
C LEU A 222 -13.72 -14.97 -1.65
N ASP A 223 -12.41 -14.82 -1.83
CA ASP A 223 -11.41 -15.65 -1.17
C ASP A 223 -11.48 -15.57 0.37
N ARG A 224 -11.09 -16.63 1.06
CA ARG A 224 -11.03 -16.66 2.53
C ARG A 224 -9.93 -15.75 3.06
N ASP A 225 -8.79 -15.69 2.36
CA ASP A 225 -7.64 -14.87 2.78
C ASP A 225 -7.83 -13.41 2.36
N PRO A 226 -7.81 -12.46 3.30
CA PRO A 226 -7.99 -11.04 3.00
C PRO A 226 -6.86 -10.46 2.11
N ARG A 227 -5.65 -11.04 2.14
CA ARG A 227 -4.55 -10.62 1.26
C ARG A 227 -4.87 -10.91 -0.20
N VAL A 228 -5.47 -12.07 -0.46
CA VAL A 228 -5.92 -12.48 -1.79
C VAL A 228 -7.07 -11.59 -2.27
N ARG A 229 -8.05 -11.31 -1.39
CA ARG A 229 -9.14 -10.38 -1.72
C ARG A 229 -8.62 -8.98 -2.03
N LEU A 230 -7.68 -8.47 -1.21
CA LEU A 230 -7.07 -7.16 -1.43
C LEU A 230 -6.35 -7.11 -2.78
N ALA A 231 -5.53 -8.12 -3.09
CA ALA A 231 -4.83 -8.20 -4.37
C ALA A 231 -5.80 -8.25 -5.55
N ALA A 232 -6.92 -8.96 -5.41
CA ALA A 232 -7.96 -8.99 -6.44
C ALA A 232 -8.58 -7.60 -6.67
N VAL A 233 -8.92 -6.86 -5.61
CA VAL A 233 -9.44 -5.49 -5.71
C VAL A 233 -8.43 -4.55 -6.38
N GLU A 234 -7.15 -4.63 -5.98
CA GLU A 234 -6.08 -3.80 -6.54
C GLU A 234 -5.78 -4.14 -8.01
N ALA A 235 -5.99 -5.40 -8.40
CA ALA A 235 -5.76 -5.90 -9.76
C ALA A 235 -6.93 -5.60 -10.72
N ILE A 236 -8.13 -5.37 -10.20
CA ILE A 236 -9.27 -5.00 -11.05
C ILE A 236 -9.01 -3.63 -11.67
N VAL A 237 -8.73 -3.63 -12.96
CA VAL A 237 -8.75 -2.39 -13.73
C VAL A 237 -10.18 -1.85 -13.68
N PRO A 238 -10.38 -0.54 -13.40
CA PRO A 238 -11.71 0.04 -13.35
C PRO A 238 -12.49 -0.32 -14.59
N ASP A 239 -13.41 -1.28 -14.43
CA ASP A 239 -14.28 -1.73 -15.50
C ASP A 239 -15.60 -0.97 -15.41
N TYR A 240 -15.83 -0.18 -16.42
CA TYR A 240 -16.98 0.71 -16.51
C TYR A 240 -18.26 -0.01 -16.94
N ARG A 241 -18.42 -1.32 -16.67
CA ARG A 241 -19.67 -2.06 -16.91
C ARG A 241 -20.55 -2.05 -15.66
N VAL A 242 -21.85 -1.79 -15.85
CA VAL A 242 -22.82 -1.72 -14.76
C VAL A 242 -22.80 -2.94 -13.84
N PRO A 243 -22.78 -4.20 -14.36
CA PRO A 243 -22.76 -5.38 -13.49
C PRO A 243 -21.55 -5.44 -12.57
N THR A 244 -20.37 -4.98 -13.03
CA THR A 244 -19.15 -4.94 -12.19
C THR A 244 -19.30 -3.92 -11.09
N ILE A 245 -19.82 -2.72 -11.39
CA ILE A 245 -20.06 -1.66 -10.40
C ILE A 245 -21.04 -2.16 -9.31
N GLU A 246 -22.13 -2.79 -9.69
CA GLU A 246 -23.11 -3.34 -8.75
C GLU A 246 -22.53 -4.46 -7.89
N ARG A 247 -21.69 -5.31 -8.47
CA ARG A 247 -20.99 -6.38 -7.74
C ARG A 247 -20.02 -5.82 -6.70
N ILE A 248 -19.24 -4.79 -7.05
CA ILE A 248 -18.34 -4.12 -6.10
C ILE A 248 -19.15 -3.48 -4.96
N ALA A 249 -20.25 -2.79 -5.26
CA ALA A 249 -21.12 -2.21 -4.22
C ALA A 249 -21.72 -3.28 -3.30
N THR A 250 -22.12 -4.43 -3.85
CA THR A 250 -22.61 -5.56 -3.07
C THR A 250 -21.51 -6.15 -2.20
N ARG A 251 -20.27 -6.21 -2.72
CA ARG A 251 -19.13 -6.72 -1.96
C ARG A 251 -18.76 -5.78 -0.80
N ILE A 252 -18.84 -4.46 -0.97
CA ILE A 252 -18.66 -3.48 0.12
C ILE A 252 -19.63 -3.78 1.27
N ALA A 253 -20.89 -4.08 0.96
CA ALA A 253 -21.90 -4.37 1.98
C ALA A 253 -21.61 -5.62 2.82
N SER A 254 -20.90 -6.60 2.28
CA SER A 254 -20.57 -7.87 2.94
C SER A 254 -19.15 -7.94 3.50
N GLU A 255 -18.22 -7.05 3.07
CA GLU A 255 -16.83 -7.08 3.53
C GLU A 255 -16.72 -6.59 4.99
N ARG A 256 -15.88 -7.28 5.76
CA ARG A 256 -15.63 -6.94 7.16
C ARG A 256 -14.17 -6.64 7.45
N HIS A 257 -13.29 -6.99 6.52
CA HIS A 257 -11.86 -6.69 6.68
C HIS A 257 -11.60 -5.22 6.35
N PRO A 258 -11.04 -4.40 7.27
CA PRO A 258 -10.92 -2.95 7.10
C PRO A 258 -10.20 -2.53 5.82
N VAL A 259 -9.03 -3.09 5.56
CA VAL A 259 -8.19 -2.72 4.39
C VAL A 259 -8.88 -3.12 3.08
N VAL A 260 -9.50 -4.29 3.01
CA VAL A 260 -10.23 -4.74 1.81
C VAL A 260 -11.46 -3.87 1.56
N SER A 261 -12.18 -3.51 2.64
CA SER A 261 -13.33 -2.60 2.54
C SER A 261 -12.94 -1.23 2.00
N GLN A 262 -11.85 -0.64 2.51
CA GLN A 262 -11.31 0.61 1.99
C GLN A 262 -10.96 0.50 0.50
N ALA A 263 -10.24 -0.56 0.11
CA ALA A 263 -9.86 -0.79 -1.28
C ALA A 263 -11.08 -0.88 -2.22
N LEU A 264 -12.14 -1.56 -1.78
CA LEU A 264 -13.39 -1.68 -2.52
C LEU A 264 -14.10 -0.33 -2.69
N VAL A 265 -14.16 0.50 -1.63
CA VAL A 265 -14.76 1.85 -1.70
C VAL A 265 -13.95 2.74 -2.65
N GLN A 266 -12.61 2.71 -2.57
CA GLN A 266 -11.74 3.46 -3.47
C GLN A 266 -11.89 3.01 -4.93
N LEU A 267 -12.02 1.70 -5.18
CA LEU A 267 -12.29 1.16 -6.51
C LEU A 267 -13.65 1.63 -7.04
N LEU A 268 -14.70 1.55 -6.21
CA LEU A 268 -16.03 2.03 -6.54
C LEU A 268 -16.02 3.53 -6.91
N MET A 269 -15.34 4.35 -6.11
CA MET A 269 -15.20 5.78 -6.40
C MET A 269 -14.54 6.03 -7.76
N LYS A 270 -13.46 5.32 -8.09
CA LYS A 270 -12.80 5.42 -9.39
C LYS A 270 -13.74 5.05 -10.54
N MET A 271 -14.55 4.00 -10.37
CA MET A 271 -15.54 3.57 -11.38
C MET A 271 -16.65 4.61 -11.56
N LEU A 272 -17.13 5.21 -10.47
CA LEU A 272 -18.23 6.20 -10.51
C LEU A 272 -17.79 7.59 -10.99
N LYS A 273 -16.51 7.93 -10.93
CA LYS A 273 -15.97 9.17 -11.52
C LYS A 273 -16.02 9.16 -13.05
N ARG A 274 -15.94 7.97 -13.67
CA ARG A 274 -16.04 7.79 -15.13
C ARG A 274 -17.06 6.67 -15.42
N PRO A 275 -18.36 6.89 -15.13
CA PRO A 275 -19.36 5.84 -15.25
C PRO A 275 -19.62 5.52 -16.72
N PRO A 276 -20.04 4.29 -17.04
CA PRO A 276 -20.50 3.95 -18.38
C PRO A 276 -21.77 4.71 -18.71
N ARG A 277 -21.96 5.07 -19.99
CA ARG A 277 -23.16 5.78 -20.44
C ARG A 277 -24.47 5.03 -20.11
N THR A 278 -24.40 3.71 -19.95
CA THR A 278 -25.53 2.84 -19.59
C THR A 278 -25.93 2.90 -18.12
N LEU A 279 -25.07 3.47 -17.24
CA LEU A 279 -25.39 3.64 -15.82
C LEU A 279 -26.31 4.85 -15.62
N ARG A 280 -27.59 4.59 -15.44
CA ARG A 280 -28.59 5.63 -15.18
C ARG A 280 -28.36 6.28 -13.81
N ALA A 281 -28.71 7.56 -13.67
CA ALA A 281 -28.53 8.33 -12.42
C ALA A 281 -29.12 7.63 -11.19
N ALA A 282 -30.34 7.11 -11.30
CA ALA A 282 -30.99 6.37 -10.21
C ALA A 282 -30.24 5.07 -9.82
N ALA A 283 -29.61 4.38 -10.77
CA ALA A 283 -28.80 3.20 -10.48
C ALA A 283 -27.48 3.61 -9.82
N LYS A 284 -26.85 4.68 -10.28
CA LYS A 284 -25.65 5.26 -9.65
C LYS A 284 -25.93 5.64 -8.20
N GLN A 285 -27.04 6.33 -7.93
CA GLN A 285 -27.45 6.71 -6.59
C GLN A 285 -27.66 5.49 -5.69
N ARG A 286 -28.40 4.46 -6.13
CA ARG A 286 -28.57 3.22 -5.35
C ARG A 286 -27.27 2.52 -4.99
N VAL A 287 -26.28 2.55 -5.89
CA VAL A 287 -24.94 2.00 -5.65
C VAL A 287 -24.23 2.76 -4.54
N VAL A 288 -24.26 4.10 -4.59
CA VAL A 288 -23.69 4.97 -3.55
C VAL A 288 -24.40 4.75 -2.21
N GLU A 289 -25.72 4.76 -2.19
CA GLU A 289 -26.53 4.52 -0.98
C GLU A 289 -26.19 3.18 -0.32
N ARG A 290 -26.07 2.11 -1.12
CA ARG A 290 -25.68 0.78 -0.60
C ARG A 290 -24.29 0.79 0.06
N ALA A 291 -23.33 1.50 -0.53
CA ALA A 291 -21.99 1.62 0.03
C ALA A 291 -22.02 2.46 1.32
N VAL A 292 -22.65 3.63 1.30
CA VAL A 292 -22.71 4.57 2.44
C VAL A 292 -23.49 3.99 3.63
N ALA A 293 -24.45 3.09 3.41
CA ALA A 293 -25.13 2.34 4.47
C ALA A 293 -24.16 1.49 5.33
N GLN A 294 -22.88 1.36 4.94
CA GLN A 294 -21.84 0.70 5.74
C GLN A 294 -21.09 1.65 6.69
N LEU A 295 -21.43 2.95 6.72
CA LEU A 295 -20.87 3.89 7.68
C LEU A 295 -21.00 3.34 9.10
N GLY A 296 -19.90 3.34 9.83
CA GLY A 296 -19.83 2.88 11.20
C GLY A 296 -19.71 1.38 11.41
N ARG A 297 -19.60 0.58 10.38
CA ARG A 297 -19.68 -0.89 10.50
C ARG A 297 -18.33 -1.59 10.43
N VAL A 298 -17.31 -0.99 9.82
CA VAL A 298 -16.01 -1.64 9.60
C VAL A 298 -14.90 -0.93 10.37
N SER A 299 -14.46 0.23 9.89
CA SER A 299 -13.44 1.04 10.57
C SER A 299 -13.65 2.52 10.27
N TRP A 300 -13.12 3.40 11.12
CA TRP A 300 -13.17 4.84 10.89
C TRP A 300 -12.42 5.27 9.61
N ARG A 301 -11.43 4.49 9.18
CA ARG A 301 -10.70 4.72 7.93
C ARG A 301 -11.55 4.39 6.71
N THR A 302 -12.30 3.29 6.78
CA THR A 302 -13.33 2.97 5.78
C THR A 302 -14.40 4.06 5.73
N ASP A 303 -14.80 4.56 6.91
CA ASP A 303 -15.79 5.62 6.99
C ASP A 303 -15.31 6.92 6.35
N LEU A 304 -14.02 7.28 6.46
CA LEU A 304 -13.46 8.41 5.71
C LEU A 304 -13.63 8.23 4.19
N ASP A 305 -13.29 7.05 3.66
CA ASP A 305 -13.49 6.77 2.22
C ASP A 305 -14.98 6.84 1.82
N LEU A 306 -15.89 6.47 2.73
CA LEU A 306 -17.33 6.59 2.50
C LEU A 306 -17.82 8.04 2.56
N LEU A 307 -17.23 8.88 3.43
CA LEU A 307 -17.49 10.32 3.44
C LEU A 307 -16.98 10.99 2.16
N ASP A 308 -15.77 10.62 1.70
CA ASP A 308 -15.23 11.08 0.42
C ASP A 308 -16.17 10.69 -0.75
N LEU A 309 -16.82 9.51 -0.67
CA LEU A 309 -17.81 9.07 -1.65
C LEU A 309 -19.09 9.93 -1.60
N VAL A 310 -19.56 10.35 -0.42
CA VAL A 310 -20.68 11.28 -0.26
C VAL A 310 -20.31 12.68 -0.76
N GLU A 311 -19.09 13.15 -0.51
CA GLU A 311 -18.59 14.44 -1.01
C GLU A 311 -18.63 14.50 -2.53
N GLU A 312 -18.19 13.44 -3.19
CA GLU A 312 -18.15 13.34 -4.65
C GLU A 312 -19.54 13.11 -5.29
N PHE A 313 -20.43 12.40 -4.59
CA PHE A 313 -21.78 12.05 -5.06
C PHE A 313 -22.83 12.32 -3.98
N PRO A 314 -23.11 13.59 -3.69
CA PRO A 314 -24.02 13.96 -2.60
C PRO A 314 -25.47 13.58 -2.92
N TYR A 315 -26.20 13.11 -1.90
CA TYR A 315 -27.59 12.76 -2.00
C TYR A 315 -28.31 12.95 -0.66
N LYS A 316 -29.60 13.25 -0.70
CA LYS A 316 -30.38 13.68 0.46
C LYS A 316 -30.44 12.65 1.60
N SER A 317 -30.64 11.37 1.27
CA SER A 317 -30.72 10.30 2.28
C SER A 317 -29.38 9.95 2.95
N ALA A 318 -28.26 10.59 2.58
CA ALA A 318 -26.99 10.50 3.31
C ALA A 318 -27.01 11.30 4.62
N ILE A 319 -27.83 12.36 4.71
CA ILE A 319 -27.82 13.30 5.85
C ILE A 319 -28.02 12.61 7.20
N PRO A 320 -29.01 11.71 7.40
CA PRO A 320 -29.14 11.00 8.67
C PRO A 320 -27.90 10.19 9.04
N HIS A 321 -27.24 9.51 8.07
CA HIS A 321 -26.01 8.76 8.33
C HIS A 321 -24.84 9.66 8.73
N LEU A 322 -24.75 10.86 8.14
CA LEU A 322 -23.75 11.86 8.53
C LEU A 322 -24.01 12.37 9.95
N ILE A 323 -25.25 12.66 10.33
CA ILE A 323 -25.62 13.06 11.68
C ILE A 323 -25.27 11.97 12.69
N ASP A 324 -25.55 10.71 12.39
CA ASP A 324 -25.18 9.58 13.24
C ASP A 324 -23.65 9.43 13.39
N THR A 325 -22.89 9.84 12.38
CA THR A 325 -21.42 9.85 12.44
C THR A 325 -20.87 10.92 13.42
N LEU A 326 -21.60 12.00 13.67
CA LEU A 326 -21.24 13.00 14.66
C LEU A 326 -21.40 12.48 16.10
N ASP A 327 -22.26 11.48 16.33
CA ASP A 327 -22.52 10.97 17.67
C ASP A 327 -21.28 10.25 18.23
N ALA A 328 -20.75 10.81 19.32
CA ALA A 328 -19.56 10.31 19.99
C ALA A 328 -19.74 8.95 20.68
N LYS A 329 -21.00 8.48 20.84
CA LYS A 329 -21.34 7.21 21.52
C LYS A 329 -21.36 6.03 20.58
N ARG A 330 -20.68 6.10 19.46
CA ARG A 330 -20.63 5.00 18.48
C ARG A 330 -20.20 3.69 19.15
N ARG A 331 -21.04 2.67 19.05
CA ARG A 331 -20.74 1.34 19.58
C ARG A 331 -19.56 0.75 18.80
N PRO A 332 -18.49 0.29 19.46
CA PRO A 332 -17.46 -0.48 18.77
C PRO A 332 -18.11 -1.77 18.26
N ILE A 333 -18.06 -1.99 16.97
CA ILE A 333 -18.58 -3.22 16.33
C ILE A 333 -17.69 -4.40 16.67
N ASP A 334 -16.45 -4.15 17.01
CA ASP A 334 -15.48 -5.19 17.32
C ASP A 334 -15.12 -5.24 18.80
N LYS A 335 -15.48 -6.34 19.48
CA LYS A 335 -15.11 -6.61 20.86
C LYS A 335 -13.60 -6.80 21.05
N LEU A 336 -12.83 -6.91 19.94
CA LEU A 336 -11.38 -7.08 19.93
C LEU A 336 -10.61 -5.77 20.02
N VAL A 337 -11.22 -4.65 19.66
CA VAL A 337 -10.60 -3.33 19.86
C VAL A 337 -10.80 -2.91 21.32
N LYS A 338 -9.97 -3.46 22.19
CA LYS A 338 -9.91 -3.05 23.59
C LYS A 338 -9.55 -1.55 23.68
N ALA A 339 -10.57 -0.71 23.89
CA ALA A 339 -10.53 0.43 24.76
C ALA A 339 -9.64 1.64 24.44
N VAL A 340 -9.19 1.87 23.22
CA VAL A 340 -8.57 3.15 22.87
C VAL A 340 -9.50 3.91 21.94
N ASN A 341 -10.35 4.73 22.52
CA ASN A 341 -11.35 5.61 21.90
C ASN A 341 -12.68 4.97 21.46
N LYS A 342 -13.63 4.98 22.40
CA LYS A 342 -15.07 4.74 22.16
C LYS A 342 -15.75 5.81 21.28
N ARG A 343 -15.00 6.77 20.74
CA ARG A 343 -15.49 7.89 19.93
C ARG A 343 -14.94 7.78 18.52
N ALA A 344 -15.75 8.15 17.53
CA ALA A 344 -15.21 8.38 16.20
C ALA A 344 -14.07 9.42 16.29
N PRO A 345 -12.95 9.24 15.55
CA PRO A 345 -11.89 10.24 15.52
C PRO A 345 -12.44 11.63 15.20
N GLU A 346 -11.91 12.66 15.82
CA GLU A 346 -12.36 14.04 15.61
C GLU A 346 -12.35 14.42 14.13
N ARG A 347 -11.34 13.97 13.41
CA ARG A 347 -11.23 14.14 11.96
C ARG A 347 -12.44 13.61 11.18
N LEU A 348 -12.97 12.42 11.56
CA LEU A 348 -14.15 11.84 10.91
C LEU A 348 -15.40 12.68 11.21
N ARG A 349 -15.57 13.11 12.47
CA ARG A 349 -16.68 13.95 12.91
C ARG A 349 -16.64 15.33 12.23
N HIS A 350 -15.46 15.93 12.18
CA HIS A 350 -15.25 17.21 11.51
C HIS A 350 -15.63 17.12 10.03
N HIS A 351 -15.13 16.09 9.31
CA HIS A 351 -15.47 15.89 7.90
C HIS A 351 -16.98 15.66 7.69
N ALA A 352 -17.62 14.86 8.53
CA ALA A 352 -19.09 14.65 8.45
C ALA A 352 -19.86 15.98 8.70
N GLY A 353 -19.41 16.80 9.65
CA GLY A 353 -19.99 18.12 9.92
C GLY A 353 -19.81 19.11 8.79
N GLU A 354 -18.63 19.15 8.17
CA GLU A 354 -18.38 19.97 6.97
C GLU A 354 -19.28 19.55 5.79
N LEU A 355 -19.47 18.23 5.60
CA LEU A 355 -20.38 17.74 4.58
C LEU A 355 -21.84 18.12 4.85
N LEU A 356 -22.29 18.03 6.11
CA LEU A 356 -23.64 18.47 6.49
C LEU A 356 -23.85 19.95 6.20
N GLN A 357 -22.87 20.82 6.56
CA GLN A 357 -22.91 22.25 6.25
C GLN A 357 -22.93 22.51 4.74
N ALA A 358 -22.05 21.81 3.99
CA ALA A 358 -21.97 21.96 2.53
C ALA A 358 -23.24 21.48 1.81
N MET A 359 -23.87 20.41 2.28
CA MET A 359 -25.08 19.85 1.68
C MET A 359 -26.34 20.64 2.01
N THR A 360 -26.40 21.26 3.20
CA THR A 360 -27.62 21.91 3.69
C THR A 360 -27.57 23.43 3.66
N GLY A 361 -26.38 24.01 3.61
CA GLY A 361 -26.17 25.46 3.80
C GLY A 361 -26.38 25.94 5.23
N ALA A 362 -26.67 25.06 6.19
CA ALA A 362 -26.92 25.42 7.58
C ALA A 362 -25.63 25.70 8.33
N LEU A 363 -25.59 26.80 9.12
CA LEU A 363 -24.45 27.20 9.95
C LEU A 363 -24.52 26.60 11.37
N ILE A 364 -24.79 25.29 11.46
CA ILE A 364 -24.81 24.55 12.72
C ILE A 364 -23.39 24.07 13.01
N GLN A 365 -22.99 24.06 14.29
CA GLN A 365 -21.68 23.54 14.68
C GLN A 365 -21.52 22.08 14.25
N SER A 366 -20.34 21.75 13.74
CA SER A 366 -20.06 20.43 13.17
C SER A 366 -20.08 19.30 14.20
N ASP A 367 -20.03 19.59 15.51
CA ASP A 367 -19.96 18.62 16.59
C ASP A 367 -21.24 18.52 17.45
N ASP A 368 -22.33 19.18 17.04
CA ASP A 368 -23.62 19.14 17.72
C ASP A 368 -24.63 18.23 16.99
N PRO A 369 -24.66 16.93 17.27
CA PRO A 369 -25.58 16.00 16.60
C PRO A 369 -27.05 16.26 16.93
N ASP A 370 -27.38 16.84 18.10
CA ASP A 370 -28.76 17.08 18.53
C ASP A 370 -29.34 18.28 17.79
N ALA A 371 -28.55 19.35 17.63
CA ALA A 371 -28.97 20.48 16.79
C ALA A 371 -29.17 20.05 15.32
N TRP A 372 -28.32 19.19 14.79
CA TRP A 372 -28.48 18.64 13.45
C TRP A 372 -29.71 17.75 13.30
N ARG A 373 -30.04 16.92 14.31
CA ARG A 373 -31.28 16.11 14.33
C ARG A 373 -32.53 17.01 14.34
N ALA A 374 -32.51 18.04 15.18
CA ALA A 374 -33.63 18.99 15.25
C ALA A 374 -33.81 19.78 13.95
N PHE A 375 -32.72 20.20 13.32
CA PHE A 375 -32.74 20.86 12.03
C PHE A 375 -33.30 19.93 10.94
N TRP A 376 -32.81 18.71 10.85
CA TRP A 376 -33.26 17.72 9.88
C TRP A 376 -34.75 17.43 10.02
N ALA A 377 -35.24 17.22 11.23
CA ALA A 377 -36.66 16.95 11.48
C ALA A 377 -37.58 18.06 10.96
N LYS A 378 -37.11 19.33 10.97
CA LYS A 378 -37.89 20.48 10.52
C LYS A 378 -37.75 20.80 9.03
N GLN A 379 -36.57 20.54 8.47
CA GLN A 379 -36.20 21.07 7.15
C GLN A 379 -36.03 20.00 6.06
N GLN A 380 -36.14 18.70 6.41
CA GLN A 380 -35.85 17.62 5.47
C GLN A 380 -36.60 17.75 4.13
N ASP A 381 -37.85 18.23 4.13
CA ASP A 381 -38.65 18.32 2.90
C ASP A 381 -38.21 19.49 2.00
N HIS A 382 -37.59 20.51 2.57
CA HIS A 382 -37.17 21.74 1.87
C HIS A 382 -35.73 21.72 1.39
N ILE A 383 -34.89 20.78 1.87
CA ILE A 383 -33.49 20.72 1.50
C ILE A 383 -33.32 20.21 0.07
N VAL A 384 -32.63 21.00 -0.74
CA VAL A 384 -32.18 20.67 -2.08
C VAL A 384 -30.66 20.49 -2.05
N ILE A 385 -30.18 19.33 -2.44
CA ILE A 385 -28.75 19.01 -2.42
C ILE A 385 -28.06 19.69 -3.61
N PRO A 386 -26.99 20.48 -3.38
CA PRO A 386 -26.17 21.02 -4.45
C PRO A 386 -25.48 19.92 -5.26
N GLN A 387 -25.36 20.12 -6.57
CA GLN A 387 -24.64 19.18 -7.43
C GLN A 387 -23.11 19.16 -7.13
N HIS A 388 -22.57 20.29 -6.68
CA HIS A 388 -21.20 20.44 -6.27
C HIS A 388 -21.16 21.06 -4.87
N LEU A 389 -20.49 20.41 -3.97
CA LEU A 389 -20.32 20.89 -2.61
C LEU A 389 -19.20 21.94 -2.55
N SER A 390 -19.49 23.07 -1.93
CA SER A 390 -18.46 24.09 -1.63
C SER A 390 -17.91 23.83 -0.24
N LYS A 391 -16.60 23.78 -0.10
CA LYS A 391 -15.98 23.62 1.24
C LYS A 391 -16.38 24.81 2.12
N PRO A 392 -16.93 24.55 3.30
CA PRO A 392 -17.25 25.62 4.25
C PRO A 392 -15.95 26.33 4.67
N LYS A 393 -16.04 27.63 4.93
CA LYS A 393 -14.91 28.38 5.51
C LYS A 393 -14.73 27.89 6.95
N PRO A 394 -13.48 27.64 7.39
CA PRO A 394 -13.23 27.23 8.76
C PRO A 394 -13.74 28.32 9.72
N ASN A 395 -14.71 27.96 10.56
CA ASN A 395 -15.23 28.82 11.63
C ASN A 395 -14.59 28.43 12.96
N GLY A 396 -13.87 29.36 13.58
CA GLY A 396 -13.37 29.24 14.95
C GLY A 396 -11.86 29.29 15.12
N THR A 397 -11.41 29.53 16.35
CA THR A 397 -10.01 29.45 16.79
C THR A 397 -9.64 27.99 17.00
N GLN A 398 -9.17 27.33 15.93
CA GLN A 398 -8.68 25.97 16.00
C GLN A 398 -7.19 25.96 16.36
N ALA A 399 -6.76 24.99 17.19
CA ALA A 399 -5.34 24.76 17.44
C ALA A 399 -4.59 24.60 16.10
N SER A 400 -3.41 25.17 16.01
CA SER A 400 -2.63 25.12 14.77
C SER A 400 -1.14 24.95 15.03
N PHE A 401 -0.44 24.35 14.07
CA PHE A 401 1.01 24.27 14.05
C PHE A 401 1.50 24.98 12.79
N PHE A 402 2.27 26.06 12.93
CA PHE A 402 2.66 26.95 11.84
C PHE A 402 1.48 27.41 10.95
N ASN A 403 0.33 27.73 11.56
CA ASN A 403 -0.92 28.09 10.91
C ASN A 403 -1.60 26.95 10.11
N ILE A 404 -1.12 25.71 10.22
CA ILE A 404 -1.83 24.54 9.70
C ILE A 404 -2.79 24.08 10.81
N PRO A 405 -4.11 24.03 10.57
CA PRO A 405 -5.09 23.59 11.55
C PRO A 405 -4.84 22.13 11.98
N ILE A 406 -4.93 21.88 13.29
CA ILE A 406 -4.86 20.53 13.85
C ILE A 406 -6.27 19.96 13.87
N THR A 407 -6.50 18.91 13.10
CA THR A 407 -7.83 18.28 12.96
C THR A 407 -7.88 16.85 13.49
N GLY A 408 -6.72 16.27 13.79
CA GLY A 408 -6.60 14.91 14.33
C GLY A 408 -6.95 14.80 15.81
N THR A 409 -7.18 13.58 16.25
CA THR A 409 -7.35 13.23 17.66
C THR A 409 -6.05 12.70 18.27
N SER A 410 -5.26 12.00 17.47
CA SER A 410 -3.97 11.42 17.84
C SER A 410 -2.89 11.91 16.88
N ILE A 411 -2.10 12.86 17.34
CA ILE A 411 -1.21 13.66 16.52
C ILE A 411 0.24 13.29 16.81
N ALA A 412 1.08 13.21 15.77
CA ALA A 412 2.53 13.19 15.95
C ALA A 412 3.18 14.46 15.37
N PHE A 413 4.10 15.02 16.12
CA PHE A 413 5.00 16.08 15.66
C PHE A 413 6.39 15.47 15.45
N LEU A 414 6.81 15.34 14.19
CA LEU A 414 8.10 14.83 13.77
C LEU A 414 8.99 16.02 13.39
N THR A 415 9.95 16.34 14.24
CA THR A 415 10.80 17.52 14.10
C THR A 415 12.23 17.12 13.73
N ASP A 416 12.73 17.74 12.69
CA ASP A 416 14.15 17.68 12.30
C ASP A 416 15.03 18.32 13.39
N THR A 417 16.08 17.62 13.77
CA THR A 417 17.11 18.09 14.71
C THR A 417 18.51 17.97 14.10
N SER A 418 18.61 17.90 12.76
CA SER A 418 19.89 17.90 12.04
C SER A 418 20.66 19.19 12.24
N GLY A 419 21.95 19.18 11.90
CA GLY A 419 22.86 20.30 12.14
C GLY A 419 22.43 21.62 11.50
N SER A 420 21.74 21.59 10.34
CA SER A 420 21.23 22.78 9.63
C SER A 420 20.14 23.52 10.40
N MET A 421 19.49 22.88 11.36
CA MET A 421 18.45 23.50 12.19
C MET A 421 18.97 24.59 13.16
N ILE A 422 20.30 24.78 13.23
CA ILE A 422 20.94 25.91 13.93
C ILE A 422 20.73 27.22 13.15
N GLU A 423 20.59 27.16 11.84
CA GLU A 423 20.47 28.32 11.00
C GLU A 423 19.16 29.11 11.28
N PRO A 424 19.13 30.43 10.92
CA PRO A 424 17.91 31.21 11.02
C PRO A 424 16.87 30.77 9.97
N PRO A 425 15.57 30.91 10.23
CA PRO A 425 14.52 30.68 9.24
C PRO A 425 14.68 31.62 8.04
N THR A 426 14.40 31.11 6.82
CA THR A 426 14.63 31.83 5.57
C THR A 426 13.42 32.65 5.10
N GLY A 427 12.27 32.55 5.77
CA GLY A 427 11.05 33.26 5.41
C GLY A 427 11.14 34.76 5.63
N LYS A 428 10.72 35.55 4.64
CA LYS A 428 10.52 37.00 4.77
C LYS A 428 9.32 37.29 5.69
N GLY A 429 9.56 37.30 7.00
CA GLY A 429 8.60 37.91 7.92
C GLY A 429 8.66 39.42 7.83
N PRO A 430 7.60 40.19 8.19
CA PRO A 430 7.61 41.64 8.14
C PRO A 430 8.76 42.21 8.97
N THR A 431 9.69 42.89 8.32
CA THR A 431 10.81 43.57 8.94
C THR A 431 10.33 44.91 9.49
N THR A 432 9.89 44.95 10.72
CA THR A 432 9.78 46.21 11.46
C THR A 432 11.07 46.43 12.25
N GLY A 433 11.71 47.58 12.05
CA GLY A 433 13.08 47.94 12.41
C GLY A 433 13.52 47.94 13.88
N ARG A 434 12.95 47.10 14.75
CA ARG A 434 13.32 46.97 16.17
C ARG A 434 13.88 45.61 16.61
N ASP A 435 14.00 44.64 15.71
CA ASP A 435 14.39 43.27 16.09
C ASP A 435 15.87 42.95 15.85
N ARG A 436 16.77 43.56 16.62
CA ARG A 436 18.15 43.05 16.75
C ARG A 436 18.20 41.65 17.44
N THR A 437 17.12 41.21 18.05
CA THR A 437 16.95 39.86 18.62
C THR A 437 16.65 38.79 17.60
N ARG A 438 16.32 39.12 16.35
CA ARG A 438 16.00 38.15 15.29
C ARG A 438 17.20 37.32 14.81
N GLN A 439 18.43 37.83 14.92
CA GLN A 439 19.64 37.10 14.55
C GLN A 439 19.93 35.86 15.43
N ALA A 440 19.26 35.74 16.58
CA ALA A 440 19.43 34.60 17.50
C ALA A 440 18.33 33.53 17.42
N ARG A 441 17.35 33.64 16.49
CA ARG A 441 16.23 32.71 16.38
C ARG A 441 16.55 31.61 15.37
N THR A 442 16.99 30.45 15.85
CA THR A 442 17.26 29.29 15.00
C THR A 442 15.96 28.63 14.55
N ARG A 443 16.00 27.84 13.45
CA ARG A 443 14.88 27.02 12.95
C ARG A 443 14.37 26.09 14.05
N LEU A 444 15.29 25.41 14.78
CA LEU A 444 14.93 24.54 15.90
C LEU A 444 14.22 25.30 17.03
N ARG A 445 14.64 26.52 17.35
CA ARG A 445 13.97 27.33 18.37
C ARG A 445 12.56 27.71 17.92
N ALA A 446 12.37 28.12 16.68
CA ALA A 446 11.05 28.40 16.11
C ALA A 446 10.13 27.16 16.15
N ALA A 447 10.66 26.00 15.84
CA ALA A 447 9.94 24.72 15.95
C ALA A 447 9.49 24.44 17.38
N LYS A 448 10.38 24.61 18.38
CA LYS A 448 10.07 24.43 19.80
C LYS A 448 8.96 25.37 20.29
N GLU A 449 9.03 26.65 19.90
CA GLU A 449 8.01 27.65 20.26
C GLU A 449 6.64 27.32 19.68
N GLN A 450 6.60 26.95 18.39
CA GLN A 450 5.35 26.57 17.71
C GLN A 450 4.75 25.28 18.28
N LEU A 451 5.59 24.29 18.62
CA LEU A 451 5.14 23.05 19.24
C LEU A 451 4.53 23.32 20.63
N ALA A 452 5.15 24.19 21.42
CA ALA A 452 4.60 24.59 22.73
C ALA A 452 3.22 25.28 22.58
N LEU A 453 3.09 26.21 21.62
CA LEU A 453 1.82 26.89 21.34
C LEU A 453 0.75 25.91 20.84
N ALA A 454 1.10 25.06 19.90
CA ALA A 454 0.18 24.07 19.34
C ALA A 454 -0.36 23.11 20.42
N THR A 455 0.53 22.54 21.24
CA THR A 455 0.13 21.58 22.28
C THR A 455 -0.67 22.22 23.41
N GLN A 456 -0.50 23.53 23.71
CA GLN A 456 -1.30 24.25 24.66
C GLN A 456 -2.72 24.56 24.15
N ALA A 457 -2.87 24.78 22.86
CA ALA A 457 -4.15 25.09 22.23
C ALA A 457 -4.98 23.84 21.86
N MET A 458 -4.39 22.64 21.90
CA MET A 458 -5.09 21.40 21.56
C MET A 458 -6.20 21.06 22.56
N PRO A 459 -7.32 20.48 22.10
CA PRO A 459 -8.38 19.97 22.96
C PRO A 459 -7.86 18.93 23.96
N SER A 460 -8.37 18.95 25.20
CA SER A 460 -7.94 18.06 26.30
C SER A 460 -8.16 16.56 26.01
N GLN A 461 -9.08 16.22 25.11
CA GLN A 461 -9.33 14.86 24.65
C GLN A 461 -8.32 14.36 23.61
N SER A 462 -7.54 15.26 23.00
CA SER A 462 -6.50 14.89 22.04
C SER A 462 -5.32 14.21 22.70
N HIS A 463 -4.56 13.48 21.89
CA HIS A 463 -3.32 12.86 22.30
C HIS A 463 -2.22 13.28 21.32
N TYR A 464 -0.99 13.43 21.80
CA TYR A 464 0.11 13.77 20.91
C TYR A 464 1.40 13.05 21.28
N TYR A 465 2.20 12.81 20.24
CA TYR A 465 3.57 12.32 20.33
C TYR A 465 4.52 13.41 19.87
N VAL A 466 5.69 13.49 20.49
CA VAL A 466 6.79 14.33 20.01
C VAL A 466 7.95 13.42 19.62
N MET A 467 8.27 13.45 18.36
CA MET A 467 9.30 12.65 17.73
C MET A 467 10.34 13.56 17.10
N THR A 468 11.57 13.14 17.09
CA THR A 468 12.67 13.87 16.46
C THR A 468 13.46 12.94 15.56
N PHE A 469 14.09 13.49 14.55
CA PHE A 469 15.02 12.77 13.69
C PHE A 469 16.24 13.64 13.34
N ALA A 470 17.36 12.98 13.20
CA ALA A 470 18.60 13.46 12.63
C ALA A 470 19.24 12.27 11.89
N ASP A 471 20.32 11.66 12.36
CA ASP A 471 20.83 10.38 11.84
C ASP A 471 19.87 9.21 12.13
N LYS A 472 19.16 9.28 13.26
CA LYS A 472 18.17 8.30 13.73
C LYS A 472 16.91 9.00 14.20
N ALA A 473 15.80 8.25 14.15
CA ALA A 473 14.53 8.71 14.71
C ALA A 473 14.38 8.29 16.18
N THR A 474 13.80 9.16 16.99
CA THR A 474 13.53 8.91 18.41
C THR A 474 12.19 9.51 18.83
N THR A 475 11.60 8.93 19.87
CA THR A 475 10.45 9.54 20.55
C THR A 475 10.81 9.93 21.97
N TRP A 476 10.25 11.02 22.45
CA TRP A 476 10.49 11.45 23.82
C TRP A 476 9.73 10.64 24.86
N THR A 477 8.57 10.14 24.46
CA THR A 477 7.77 9.29 25.34
C THR A 477 7.25 8.08 24.56
N PRO A 478 7.30 6.87 25.15
CA PRO A 478 6.76 5.67 24.51
C PRO A 478 5.22 5.68 24.48
N LYS A 479 4.59 6.58 25.23
CA LYS A 479 3.12 6.74 25.32
C LYS A 479 2.72 8.13 24.87
N PRO A 480 1.51 8.28 24.30
CA PRO A 480 1.00 9.58 23.91
C PRO A 480 0.78 10.48 25.15
N LEU A 481 1.03 11.76 24.97
CA LEU A 481 0.77 12.78 25.97
C LEU A 481 -0.63 13.37 25.77
N ARG A 482 -1.28 13.76 26.86
CA ARG A 482 -2.51 14.56 26.81
C ARG A 482 -2.20 16.04 27.03
N PRO A 483 -2.82 16.95 26.28
CA PRO A 483 -2.65 18.39 26.51
C PRO A 483 -3.14 18.80 27.92
N ASN A 484 -2.22 19.21 28.75
CA ASN A 484 -2.52 19.79 30.06
C ASN A 484 -1.30 20.59 30.57
N ARG A 485 -1.47 21.37 31.67
CA ARG A 485 -0.41 22.23 32.24
C ARG A 485 0.85 21.44 32.64
N HIS A 486 0.68 20.22 33.13
CA HIS A 486 1.82 19.38 33.56
C HIS A 486 2.63 18.89 32.36
N THR A 487 1.97 18.34 31.36
CA THR A 487 2.65 17.87 30.14
C THR A 487 3.29 19.04 29.39
N SER A 488 2.68 20.23 29.36
CA SER A 488 3.29 21.41 28.74
C SER A 488 4.59 21.84 29.44
N ARG A 489 4.64 21.79 30.77
CA ARG A 489 5.89 22.07 31.54
C ARG A 489 6.96 21.02 31.27
N SER A 490 6.58 19.73 31.28
CA SER A 490 7.50 18.63 30.96
C SER A 490 8.04 18.75 29.55
N LEU A 491 7.21 19.10 28.58
CA LEU A 491 7.58 19.34 27.20
C LEU A 491 8.61 20.48 27.09
N THR A 492 8.39 21.60 27.77
CA THR A 492 9.34 22.72 27.79
C THR A 492 10.71 22.29 28.34
N GLY A 493 10.73 21.49 29.40
CA GLY A 493 11.96 20.94 29.98
C GLY A 493 12.67 19.95 29.06
N LEU A 494 11.94 19.17 28.30
CA LEU A 494 12.51 18.27 27.29
C LEU A 494 13.06 19.04 26.08
N MET A 495 12.31 20.03 25.61
CA MET A 495 12.73 20.88 24.48
C MET A 495 14.01 21.69 24.78
N SER A 496 14.24 22.09 26.03
CA SER A 496 15.47 22.79 26.40
C SER A 496 16.73 21.94 26.17
N LYS A 497 16.60 20.62 26.25
CA LYS A 497 17.70 19.65 26.07
C LYS A 497 17.92 19.24 24.61
N LEU A 498 17.03 19.60 23.68
CA LEU A 498 17.23 19.32 22.27
C LEU A 498 18.28 20.25 21.66
N HIS A 499 19.24 19.65 20.97
CA HIS A 499 20.26 20.34 20.20
C HIS A 499 20.21 19.87 18.77
N ALA A 500 20.52 20.77 17.85
CA ALA A 500 20.65 20.42 16.44
C ALA A 500 22.02 19.82 16.18
N THR A 501 22.05 18.59 15.63
CA THR A 501 23.28 17.84 15.35
C THR A 501 23.00 16.68 14.39
N GLY A 502 24.02 16.21 13.68
CA GLY A 502 23.93 15.08 12.75
C GLY A 502 23.36 15.44 11.38
N GLY A 503 23.10 14.42 10.58
CA GLY A 503 22.52 14.52 9.24
C GLY A 503 20.99 14.51 9.25
N THR A 504 20.38 14.50 8.06
CA THR A 504 18.93 14.51 7.87
C THR A 504 18.46 13.16 7.33
N ASN A 505 18.02 12.26 8.21
CA ASN A 505 17.42 10.96 7.86
C ASN A 505 15.89 11.04 7.93
N LEU A 506 15.30 11.75 6.99
CA LEU A 506 13.84 11.93 6.92
C LEU A 506 13.11 10.58 6.80
N PHE A 507 13.68 9.63 6.04
CA PHE A 507 13.05 8.33 5.86
C PHE A 507 12.94 7.56 7.18
N ALA A 508 13.99 7.52 8.00
CA ALA A 508 13.93 6.90 9.33
C ALA A 508 12.87 7.57 10.23
N GLY A 509 12.73 8.90 10.15
CA GLY A 509 11.67 9.63 10.85
C GLY A 509 10.27 9.18 10.43
N LEU A 510 10.04 9.05 9.13
CA LEU A 510 8.74 8.63 8.57
C LEU A 510 8.45 7.15 8.87
N VAL A 511 9.44 6.25 8.75
CA VAL A 511 9.33 4.83 9.13
C VAL A 511 8.87 4.71 10.57
N PHE A 512 9.53 5.46 11.47
CA PHE A 512 9.21 5.46 12.89
C PHE A 512 7.81 6.02 13.18
N ALA A 513 7.47 7.19 12.63
CA ALA A 513 6.19 7.86 12.88
C ALA A 513 4.99 7.09 12.31
N LEU A 514 5.17 6.44 11.17
CA LEU A 514 4.13 5.65 10.50
C LEU A 514 4.18 4.16 10.86
N GLU A 515 5.02 3.76 11.83
CA GLU A 515 5.17 2.38 12.29
C GLU A 515 5.39 1.38 11.12
N MET A 516 6.17 1.81 10.10
CA MET A 516 6.28 1.05 8.85
C MET A 516 6.94 -0.32 9.06
N ASP A 517 7.87 -0.44 10.00
CA ASP A 517 8.60 -1.69 10.27
C ASP A 517 7.71 -2.79 10.86
N ASN A 518 6.55 -2.45 11.39
CA ASN A 518 5.64 -3.39 12.05
C ASN A 518 4.45 -3.78 11.19
N ARG A 519 4.41 -3.40 9.92
CA ARG A 519 3.23 -3.60 9.06
C ARG A 519 3.47 -4.56 7.93
N SER A 520 2.53 -5.47 7.73
CA SER A 520 2.50 -6.40 6.61
C SER A 520 1.34 -6.11 5.65
N TYR A 521 1.39 -6.71 4.46
CA TYR A 521 0.36 -6.57 3.43
C TYR A 521 -1.00 -7.03 3.94
N SER A 522 -2.00 -6.20 3.81
CA SER A 522 -3.39 -6.38 4.27
C SER A 522 -3.60 -6.44 5.78
N GLN A 523 -2.58 -6.29 6.61
CA GLN A 523 -2.84 -6.17 8.04
C GLN A 523 -3.61 -4.90 8.35
N ASP A 524 -4.51 -5.01 9.32
CA ASP A 524 -5.21 -3.85 9.84
C ASP A 524 -4.18 -2.89 10.44
N THR A 525 -4.11 -1.72 9.85
CA THR A 525 -3.10 -0.74 10.20
C THR A 525 -3.64 0.11 11.33
N GLU A 526 -3.72 -0.44 12.54
CA GLU A 526 -3.87 0.37 13.74
C GLU A 526 -2.59 1.15 14.01
N ILE A 527 -2.35 2.20 13.23
CA ILE A 527 -1.34 3.19 13.57
C ILE A 527 -1.89 4.03 14.72
N ALA A 528 -1.03 4.32 15.69
CA ALA A 528 -1.38 5.10 16.86
C ALA A 528 -1.80 6.54 16.55
N ILE A 529 -1.51 7.06 15.35
CA ILE A 529 -1.76 8.44 14.94
C ILE A 529 -2.72 8.52 13.74
N ASP A 530 -3.47 9.62 13.67
CA ASP A 530 -4.35 9.98 12.55
C ASP A 530 -3.86 11.24 11.81
N GLU A 531 -2.94 12.02 12.42
CA GLU A 531 -2.34 13.20 11.81
C GLU A 531 -0.86 13.31 12.18
N LEU A 532 -0.01 13.62 11.21
CA LEU A 532 1.42 13.79 11.34
C LEU A 532 1.83 15.17 10.84
N PHE A 533 2.59 15.90 11.64
CA PHE A 533 3.26 17.13 11.25
C PHE A 533 4.75 16.86 11.12
N VAL A 534 5.28 17.05 9.93
CA VAL A 534 6.71 16.92 9.61
C VAL A 534 7.30 18.31 9.47
N LEU A 535 8.34 18.60 10.23
CA LEU A 535 9.09 19.83 10.10
C LEU A 535 10.54 19.49 9.74
N SER A 536 11.03 20.04 8.63
CA SER A 536 12.42 19.91 8.18
C SER A 536 12.87 21.15 7.41
N ASP A 537 14.16 21.32 7.27
CA ASP A 537 14.79 22.42 6.55
C ASP A 537 15.62 21.99 5.34
N GLY A 538 15.69 20.69 5.05
CA GLY A 538 16.58 20.18 4.03
C GLY A 538 16.10 18.92 3.32
N GLU A 539 16.94 18.50 2.38
CA GLU A 539 16.83 17.20 1.72
C GLU A 539 17.41 16.10 2.62
N PRO A 540 16.99 14.85 2.46
CA PRO A 540 17.66 13.73 3.10
C PRO A 540 19.15 13.67 2.72
N THR A 541 20.03 13.68 3.72
CA THR A 541 21.49 13.66 3.54
C THR A 541 22.13 12.36 3.98
N VAL A 542 21.44 11.60 4.82
CA VAL A 542 21.88 10.30 5.35
C VAL A 542 20.72 9.32 5.39
N GLY A 543 21.03 8.04 5.60
CA GLY A 543 20.05 6.96 5.71
C GLY A 543 19.97 6.09 4.45
N ASP A 544 19.21 5.00 4.55
CA ASP A 544 19.11 3.97 3.50
C ASP A 544 18.38 4.46 2.24
N ILE A 545 17.46 5.41 2.40
CA ILE A 545 16.68 5.97 1.30
C ILE A 545 16.78 7.50 1.34
N GLN A 546 17.53 8.02 0.38
CA GLN A 546 17.70 9.47 0.16
C GLN A 546 17.01 9.94 -1.13
N ASP A 547 16.75 9.01 -2.08
CA ASP A 547 16.04 9.34 -3.32
C ASP A 547 14.59 9.76 -3.03
N PRO A 548 14.20 10.99 -3.38
CA PRO A 548 12.85 11.51 -3.11
C PRO A 548 11.74 10.67 -3.75
N THR A 549 11.96 10.11 -4.95
CA THR A 549 10.96 9.34 -5.67
C THR A 549 10.67 8.02 -4.97
N VAL A 550 11.74 7.35 -4.51
CA VAL A 550 11.63 6.10 -3.75
C VAL A 550 10.96 6.35 -2.41
N LEU A 551 11.38 7.39 -1.68
CA LEU A 551 10.80 7.79 -0.39
C LEU A 551 9.30 8.06 -0.52
N LEU A 552 8.90 8.91 -1.47
CA LEU A 552 7.49 9.23 -1.69
C LEU A 552 6.66 7.99 -2.07
N ARG A 553 7.20 7.09 -2.90
CA ARG A 553 6.54 5.84 -3.26
C ARG A 553 6.31 4.97 -2.03
N MET A 554 7.33 4.77 -1.20
CA MET A 554 7.24 3.93 0.00
C MET A 554 6.24 4.49 1.03
N VAL A 555 6.30 5.79 1.29
CA VAL A 555 5.36 6.43 2.21
C VAL A 555 3.93 6.38 1.68
N ARG A 556 3.72 6.61 0.40
CA ARG A 556 2.40 6.51 -0.23
C ARG A 556 1.82 5.10 -0.13
N GLU A 557 2.63 4.07 -0.37
CA GLU A 557 2.20 2.68 -0.22
C GLU A 557 1.87 2.36 1.24
N ALA A 558 2.73 2.79 2.18
CA ALA A 558 2.52 2.61 3.60
C ALA A 558 1.27 3.32 4.11
N ASN A 559 1.00 4.52 3.62
CA ASN A 559 -0.11 5.34 4.09
C ASN A 559 -1.42 5.11 3.33
N LYS A 560 -1.41 4.33 2.25
CA LYS A 560 -2.57 4.11 1.37
C LYS A 560 -3.85 3.74 2.12
N TYR A 561 -3.74 2.84 3.09
CA TYR A 561 -4.84 2.37 3.93
C TYR A 561 -4.77 2.88 5.37
N ALA A 562 -3.63 3.40 5.79
CA ALA A 562 -3.44 4.00 7.11
C ALA A 562 -4.16 5.35 7.24
N LYS A 563 -4.28 6.08 6.13
CA LYS A 563 -5.01 7.36 6.08
C LYS A 563 -4.51 8.41 7.08
N VAL A 564 -3.24 8.35 7.46
CA VAL A 564 -2.62 9.41 8.25
C VAL A 564 -2.50 10.66 7.38
N ARG A 565 -3.05 11.79 7.85
CA ARG A 565 -2.84 13.07 7.19
C ARG A 565 -1.42 13.56 7.48
N ILE A 566 -0.61 13.82 6.46
CA ILE A 566 0.77 14.27 6.63
C ILE A 566 0.87 15.74 6.23
N ASN A 567 1.02 16.61 7.22
CA ASN A 567 1.25 18.03 7.03
C ASN A 567 2.76 18.30 7.08
N CYS A 568 3.26 19.17 6.22
CA CYS A 568 4.69 19.45 6.13
C CYS A 568 4.99 20.95 6.29
N VAL A 569 5.98 21.24 7.11
CA VAL A 569 6.53 22.58 7.31
C VAL A 569 7.99 22.60 6.88
N PHE A 570 8.29 23.41 5.89
CA PHE A 570 9.66 23.61 5.41
C PHE A 570 10.21 24.95 5.91
N THR A 571 11.36 24.92 6.58
CA THR A 571 11.98 26.08 7.19
C THR A 571 13.30 26.48 6.52
N GLY A 572 13.68 25.79 5.46
CA GLY A 572 14.91 26.00 4.70
C GLY A 572 14.75 26.78 3.40
N SER A 573 15.82 26.85 2.61
CA SER A 573 15.87 27.55 1.30
C SER A 573 16.23 26.63 0.13
N GLY A 574 16.24 25.31 0.31
CA GLY A 574 16.74 24.35 -0.68
C GLY A 574 15.65 23.57 -1.43
N LYS A 575 16.08 22.53 -2.15
CA LYS A 575 15.23 21.65 -2.93
C LYS A 575 14.31 20.74 -2.08
N GLY A 576 14.58 20.59 -0.79
CA GLY A 576 13.74 19.81 0.14
C GLY A 576 12.30 20.28 0.22
N ALA A 577 12.02 21.55 -0.15
CA ALA A 577 10.66 22.09 -0.22
C ALA A 577 9.74 21.28 -1.13
N GLU A 578 10.23 20.88 -2.32
CA GLU A 578 9.45 20.11 -3.29
C GLU A 578 9.11 18.71 -2.76
N LEU A 579 10.07 18.03 -2.13
CA LEU A 579 9.84 16.74 -1.50
C LEU A 579 8.74 16.82 -0.43
N LEU A 580 8.86 17.79 0.49
CA LEU A 580 7.88 17.97 1.56
C LEU A 580 6.50 18.41 1.03
N ARG A 581 6.46 19.20 -0.03
CA ARG A 581 5.22 19.58 -0.70
C ARG A 581 4.51 18.35 -1.28
N LEU A 582 5.23 17.54 -2.04
CA LEU A 582 4.68 16.31 -2.61
C LEU A 582 4.28 15.30 -1.53
N LEU A 583 5.06 15.20 -0.44
CA LEU A 583 4.73 14.35 0.69
C LEU A 583 3.39 14.77 1.32
N ALA A 584 3.17 16.06 1.53
CA ALA A 584 1.91 16.56 2.06
C ALA A 584 0.75 16.31 1.08
N GLU A 585 0.87 16.73 -0.17
CA GLU A 585 -0.17 16.63 -1.18
C GLU A 585 -0.62 15.18 -1.41
N GLN A 586 0.32 14.23 -1.50
CA GLN A 586 0.02 12.82 -1.71
C GLN A 586 -0.67 12.15 -0.51
N ASN A 587 -0.61 12.75 0.68
CA ASN A 587 -1.16 12.21 1.91
C ASN A 587 -2.26 13.10 2.51
N GLY A 588 -2.89 13.94 1.69
CA GLY A 588 -4.05 14.76 2.07
C GLY A 588 -3.78 15.83 3.12
N GLY A 589 -2.52 16.24 3.26
CA GLY A 589 -2.09 17.28 4.18
C GLY A 589 -1.82 18.63 3.51
N VAL A 590 -1.31 19.55 4.30
CA VAL A 590 -0.99 20.93 3.91
C VAL A 590 0.51 21.13 3.96
N PHE A 591 1.06 21.81 2.96
CA PHE A 591 2.46 22.25 2.93
C PHE A 591 2.56 23.75 3.24
N VAL A 592 3.48 24.12 4.11
CA VAL A 592 3.78 25.51 4.44
C VAL A 592 5.29 25.72 4.43
N GLN A 593 5.73 26.80 3.76
CA GLN A 593 7.12 27.25 3.78
C GLN A 593 7.26 28.48 4.71
N ARG A 594 8.32 28.48 5.54
CA ARG A 594 8.57 29.52 6.54
C ARG A 594 10.04 30.01 6.50
#